data_f800e5f741a519ffc823b8712237473a
#
_entry.id   f800e5f741a519ffc823b8712237473a
#
_cell.length_a   1.000
_cell.length_b   1.000
_cell.length_c   1.000
_cell.angle_alpha   90.00
_cell.angle_beta   90.00
_cell.angle_gamma   90.00
#
_symmetry.space_group_name_H-M   'P 1'
#
loop_
_entity.id
_entity.type
_entity.pdbx_description
1 polymer ?
#
loop_
_entity_poly.entity_id
_entity_poly.type
_entity_poly.pdbx_seq_one_letter_code
_entity_poly.pdbx_strand_id
1 'polypeptide(L)'
;MLIFLGNSRLFSQRIIEISYVQDSRGAYVFSALNHAFCNYILELRFTTFDNIKPDPSLPYYAEIKPGLNKLFSLYPVNPNDPVKFIYSSSFHKGCIHSPVDTNFTYLLPISPGKQTQVYEMSNPDKAMAGESRQDNWYVLRLKMKPGDTIYASRKGVVTEVEDRDGSNDAGAVSAGKENYVEIAHADCSFAHYGILRKSSALVKPGQLVKPGQPIGLVGGDQYGRGSEVRFSVYYNQEDVGLRSGENGPGHYSVYVHLQCWTKNNGKGRLKHGDVYISEFPPAVVNQESEKKGQPMKKKKGGENR
;
A
#
# COMPACT_ATOMS: atom_id res chain seq x y z
N MET A 1 -14.06 -19.31 44.90
CA MET A 1 -13.74 -18.15 44.07
C MET A 1 -12.56 -18.57 43.19
N LEU A 2 -12.83 -19.15 42.02
CA LEU A 2 -11.81 -19.61 41.08
C LEU A 2 -11.47 -18.45 40.16
N ILE A 3 -10.21 -17.97 40.24
CA ILE A 3 -9.67 -16.98 39.30
C ILE A 3 -9.18 -17.71 38.07
N PHE A 4 -9.92 -17.60 36.95
CA PHE A 4 -9.43 -18.00 35.64
C PHE A 4 -8.42 -16.96 35.16
N LEU A 5 -7.13 -17.29 35.28
CA LEU A 5 -6.05 -16.62 34.56
C LEU A 5 -6.13 -17.04 33.09
N GLY A 6 -6.82 -16.25 32.28
CA GLY A 6 -6.84 -16.40 30.85
C GLY A 6 -5.46 -16.11 30.29
N ASN A 7 -4.75 -17.14 29.83
CA ASN A 7 -3.58 -16.99 28.97
C ASN A 7 -4.03 -16.34 27.65
N SER A 8 -3.85 -15.03 27.54
CA SER A 8 -3.94 -14.33 26.26
C SER A 8 -2.77 -14.75 25.37
N ARG A 9 -2.96 -15.81 24.59
CA ARG A 9 -2.11 -16.06 23.43
C ARG A 9 -2.34 -14.89 22.47
N LEU A 10 -1.31 -14.11 22.23
CA LEU A 10 -1.25 -13.16 21.11
C LEU A 10 -1.34 -13.96 19.81
N PHE A 11 -2.55 -14.20 19.33
CA PHE A 11 -2.77 -14.62 17.97
C PHE A 11 -2.38 -13.43 17.10
N SER A 12 -1.38 -13.59 16.23
CA SER A 12 -1.17 -12.69 15.09
C SER A 12 -2.52 -12.62 14.35
N GLN A 13 -3.22 -11.51 14.47
CA GLN A 13 -4.51 -11.30 13.78
C GLN A 13 -4.23 -11.44 12.28
N ARG A 14 -4.92 -12.36 11.61
CA ARG A 14 -4.85 -12.48 10.16
C ARG A 14 -5.35 -11.16 9.57
N ILE A 15 -4.62 -10.63 8.61
CA ILE A 15 -4.98 -9.36 7.95
C ILE A 15 -6.34 -9.47 7.27
N ILE A 16 -6.61 -10.63 6.65
CA ILE A 16 -7.90 -10.96 6.03
C ILE A 16 -8.37 -12.32 6.54
N GLU A 17 -9.59 -12.37 7.02
CA GLU A 17 -10.26 -13.58 7.47
C GLU A 17 -11.35 -13.95 6.48
N ILE A 18 -11.27 -15.17 5.92
CA ILE A 18 -12.30 -15.74 5.06
C ILE A 18 -13.20 -16.63 5.90
N SER A 19 -14.49 -16.44 5.79
CA SER A 19 -15.51 -17.26 6.45
C SER A 19 -16.65 -17.58 5.50
N TYR A 20 -17.41 -18.63 5.82
CA TYR A 20 -18.65 -18.93 5.14
C TYR A 20 -19.71 -19.42 6.13
N VAL A 21 -20.96 -19.18 5.79
CA VAL A 21 -22.13 -19.68 6.52
C VAL A 21 -23.10 -20.32 5.53
N GLN A 22 -23.80 -21.39 5.94
CA GLN A 22 -24.88 -21.96 5.15
C GLN A 22 -26.16 -21.16 5.39
N ASP A 23 -26.80 -20.67 4.32
CA ASP A 23 -28.07 -19.97 4.41
C ASP A 23 -29.27 -20.94 4.50
N SER A 24 -30.47 -20.44 4.71
CA SER A 24 -31.70 -21.22 4.82
C SER A 24 -32.08 -22.00 3.56
N ARG A 25 -31.44 -21.68 2.42
CA ARG A 25 -31.63 -22.38 1.12
C ARG A 25 -30.52 -23.41 0.86
N GLY A 26 -29.63 -23.63 1.82
CA GLY A 26 -28.50 -24.57 1.70
C GLY A 26 -27.28 -23.99 0.96
N ALA A 27 -27.29 -22.71 0.57
CA ALA A 27 -26.14 -22.08 -0.10
C ALA A 27 -25.04 -21.72 0.91
N TYR A 28 -23.78 -21.92 0.54
CA TYR A 28 -22.62 -21.51 1.31
C TYR A 28 -22.22 -20.08 0.92
N VAL A 29 -22.53 -19.12 1.77
CA VAL A 29 -22.28 -17.67 1.56
C VAL A 29 -20.91 -17.32 2.10
N PHE A 30 -19.98 -16.96 1.21
CA PHE A 30 -18.62 -16.56 1.56
C PHE A 30 -18.52 -15.08 1.86
N SER A 31 -17.71 -14.74 2.86
CA SER A 31 -17.40 -13.37 3.28
C SER A 31 -15.93 -13.25 3.63
N ALA A 32 -15.38 -12.03 3.46
CA ALA A 32 -14.03 -11.68 3.90
C ALA A 32 -14.09 -10.49 4.85
N LEU A 33 -13.42 -10.60 5.99
CA LEU A 33 -13.20 -9.48 6.91
C LEU A 33 -11.77 -8.98 6.74
N ASN A 34 -11.63 -7.75 6.25
CA ASN A 34 -10.34 -7.08 6.08
C ASN A 34 -10.09 -6.17 7.28
N HIS A 35 -9.10 -6.52 8.10
CA HIS A 35 -8.69 -5.78 9.29
C HIS A 35 -7.70 -4.64 8.97
N ALA A 36 -7.17 -4.59 7.74
CA ALA A 36 -6.26 -3.53 7.31
C ALA A 36 -7.00 -2.22 7.01
N PHE A 37 -6.23 -1.15 6.86
CA PHE A 37 -6.73 0.20 6.56
C PHE A 37 -6.59 0.58 5.07
N CYS A 38 -6.37 -0.40 4.21
CA CYS A 38 -6.34 -0.24 2.75
C CYS A 38 -7.03 -1.42 2.07
N ASN A 39 -7.28 -1.27 0.77
CA ASN A 39 -7.84 -2.33 -0.05
C ASN A 39 -6.81 -3.43 -0.29
N TYR A 40 -7.32 -4.66 -0.42
CA TYR A 40 -6.57 -5.83 -0.82
C TYR A 40 -7.23 -6.49 -2.02
N ILE A 41 -6.43 -7.12 -2.86
CA ILE A 41 -6.89 -8.03 -3.90
C ILE A 41 -6.87 -9.42 -3.29
N LEU A 42 -8.01 -10.09 -3.30
CA LEU A 42 -8.18 -11.47 -2.85
C LEU A 42 -8.31 -12.38 -4.05
N GLU A 43 -7.56 -13.48 -4.04
CA GLU A 43 -7.76 -14.61 -4.91
C GLU A 43 -8.19 -15.84 -4.07
N LEU A 44 -9.25 -16.52 -4.47
CA LEU A 44 -9.67 -17.80 -3.93
C LEU A 44 -9.59 -18.87 -5.01
N ARG A 45 -8.81 -19.91 -4.76
CA ARG A 45 -8.66 -21.09 -5.62
C ARG A 45 -9.24 -22.30 -4.92
N PHE A 46 -10.15 -22.98 -5.58
CA PHE A 46 -10.72 -24.21 -5.08
C PHE A 46 -10.04 -25.41 -5.73
N THR A 47 -9.63 -26.39 -4.93
CA THR A 47 -8.96 -27.61 -5.38
C THR A 47 -9.88 -28.82 -5.32
N THR A 48 -10.97 -28.74 -4.58
CA THR A 48 -11.97 -29.79 -4.46
C THR A 48 -13.35 -29.18 -4.52
N PHE A 49 -14.21 -29.72 -5.40
CA PHE A 49 -15.64 -29.44 -5.47
C PHE A 49 -16.38 -30.78 -5.54
N ASP A 50 -17.19 -31.04 -4.54
CA ASP A 50 -18.09 -32.22 -4.54
C ASP A 50 -19.49 -31.74 -4.19
N ASN A 51 -20.47 -32.12 -5.01
CA ASN A 51 -21.86 -31.70 -4.93
C ASN A 51 -22.03 -30.14 -4.95
N ILE A 52 -21.22 -29.41 -5.75
CA ILE A 52 -21.32 -27.97 -5.93
C ILE A 52 -21.52 -27.66 -7.42
N LYS A 53 -22.45 -26.76 -7.74
CA LYS A 53 -22.65 -26.27 -9.10
C LYS A 53 -21.37 -25.55 -9.58
N PRO A 54 -20.86 -25.88 -10.78
CA PRO A 54 -19.74 -25.19 -11.37
C PRO A 54 -20.00 -23.68 -11.43
N ASP A 55 -19.04 -22.89 -11.01
CA ASP A 55 -19.06 -21.43 -11.14
C ASP A 55 -17.96 -21.01 -12.11
N PRO A 56 -18.30 -20.45 -13.30
CA PRO A 56 -17.30 -20.04 -14.29
C PRO A 56 -16.44 -18.86 -13.86
N SER A 57 -16.78 -18.19 -12.75
CA SER A 57 -15.98 -17.08 -12.19
C SER A 57 -14.77 -17.56 -11.36
N LEU A 58 -14.55 -18.87 -11.25
CA LEU A 58 -13.42 -19.42 -10.51
C LEU A 58 -12.16 -19.58 -11.39
N PRO A 59 -10.94 -19.31 -10.87
CA PRO A 59 -10.66 -18.79 -9.53
C PRO A 59 -11.28 -17.42 -9.29
N TYR A 60 -11.74 -17.19 -8.06
CA TYR A 60 -12.46 -15.96 -7.71
C TYR A 60 -11.49 -14.84 -7.33
N TYR A 61 -11.63 -13.71 -7.99
CA TYR A 61 -10.88 -12.49 -7.72
C TYR A 61 -11.81 -11.38 -7.24
N ALA A 62 -11.43 -10.71 -6.16
CA ALA A 62 -12.21 -9.58 -5.65
C ALA A 62 -11.32 -8.53 -4.99
N GLU A 63 -11.73 -7.27 -5.10
CA GLU A 63 -11.20 -6.20 -4.29
C GLU A 63 -11.90 -6.19 -2.94
N ILE A 64 -11.13 -6.32 -1.86
CA ILE A 64 -11.60 -6.39 -0.48
C ILE A 64 -11.29 -5.07 0.21
N LYS A 65 -12.33 -4.27 0.47
CA LYS A 65 -12.24 -3.00 1.20
C LYS A 65 -12.07 -3.26 2.71
N PRO A 66 -11.54 -2.30 3.47
CA PRO A 66 -11.54 -2.39 4.94
C PRO A 66 -12.91 -2.74 5.50
N GLY A 67 -12.97 -3.67 6.46
CA GLY A 67 -14.19 -4.18 7.07
C GLY A 67 -14.76 -5.43 6.38
N LEU A 68 -16.05 -5.69 6.57
CA LEU A 68 -16.75 -6.88 6.09
C LEU A 68 -17.14 -6.75 4.62
N ASN A 69 -16.73 -7.73 3.81
CA ASN A 69 -17.04 -7.84 2.38
C ASN A 69 -17.80 -9.15 2.13
N LYS A 70 -18.98 -9.05 1.53
CA LYS A 70 -19.70 -10.21 1.01
C LYS A 70 -19.10 -10.57 -0.35
N LEU A 71 -18.76 -11.85 -0.54
CA LEU A 71 -18.10 -12.33 -1.75
C LEU A 71 -19.12 -12.96 -2.72
N PHE A 72 -19.32 -14.26 -2.60
CA PHE A 72 -20.18 -15.06 -3.48
C PHE A 72 -20.87 -16.16 -2.68
N SER A 73 -21.71 -16.94 -3.36
CA SER A 73 -22.39 -18.07 -2.77
C SER A 73 -22.20 -19.31 -3.63
N LEU A 74 -21.87 -20.46 -3.00
CA LEU A 74 -21.82 -21.76 -3.64
C LEU A 74 -23.13 -22.51 -3.37
N TYR A 75 -23.69 -23.11 -4.40
CA TYR A 75 -24.97 -23.82 -4.33
C TYR A 75 -24.74 -25.33 -4.52
N PRO A 76 -25.34 -26.20 -3.69
CA PRO A 76 -25.30 -27.63 -3.91
C PRO A 76 -26.03 -28.00 -5.21
N VAL A 77 -25.54 -29.04 -5.91
CA VAL A 77 -26.25 -29.67 -7.05
C VAL A 77 -27.47 -30.39 -6.54
N ASN A 78 -27.25 -31.22 -5.53
CA ASN A 78 -28.32 -31.93 -4.82
C ASN A 78 -28.36 -31.47 -3.35
N PRO A 79 -29.43 -30.80 -2.88
CA PRO A 79 -29.52 -30.30 -1.52
C PRO A 79 -29.49 -31.39 -0.43
N ASN A 80 -29.78 -32.67 -0.79
CA ASN A 80 -29.83 -33.79 0.16
C ASN A 80 -28.48 -34.49 0.33
N ASP A 81 -27.48 -34.18 -0.52
CA ASP A 81 -26.18 -34.81 -0.48
C ASP A 81 -25.15 -33.93 0.24
N PRO A 82 -24.13 -34.53 0.89
CA PRO A 82 -23.07 -33.77 1.52
C PRO A 82 -22.33 -32.92 0.52
N VAL A 83 -21.94 -31.70 0.94
CA VAL A 83 -21.10 -30.80 0.17
C VAL A 83 -19.66 -30.84 0.70
N LYS A 84 -18.68 -30.92 -0.19
CA LYS A 84 -17.28 -30.86 0.16
C LYS A 84 -16.55 -29.88 -0.77
N PHE A 85 -15.78 -28.98 -0.19
CA PHE A 85 -14.85 -28.10 -0.93
C PHE A 85 -13.58 -27.84 -0.12
N ILE A 86 -12.48 -27.65 -0.84
CA ILE A 86 -11.20 -27.24 -0.27
C ILE A 86 -10.75 -26.04 -1.08
N TYR A 87 -10.31 -24.99 -0.39
CA TYR A 87 -9.80 -23.78 -1.05
C TYR A 87 -8.50 -23.28 -0.41
N SER A 88 -7.72 -22.57 -1.21
CA SER A 88 -6.62 -21.73 -0.76
C SER A 88 -6.94 -20.27 -1.04
N SER A 89 -6.32 -19.36 -0.29
CA SER A 89 -6.46 -17.93 -0.49
C SER A 89 -5.09 -17.26 -0.55
N SER A 90 -4.95 -16.31 -1.46
CA SER A 90 -3.86 -15.35 -1.47
C SER A 90 -4.41 -13.93 -1.49
N PHE A 91 -3.67 -12.97 -0.95
CA PHE A 91 -4.08 -11.58 -0.93
C PHE A 91 -2.89 -10.64 -0.98
N HIS A 92 -3.07 -9.51 -1.69
CA HIS A 92 -2.05 -8.49 -1.91
C HIS A 92 -2.64 -7.11 -1.70
N LYS A 93 -1.87 -6.17 -1.15
CA LYS A 93 -2.31 -4.76 -1.02
C LYS A 93 -2.59 -4.19 -2.41
N GLY A 94 -3.67 -3.43 -2.56
CA GLY A 94 -3.97 -2.71 -3.79
C GLY A 94 -5.40 -2.85 -4.27
N CYS A 95 -5.63 -2.41 -5.51
CA CYS A 95 -6.93 -2.43 -6.18
C CYS A 95 -6.80 -3.12 -7.54
N ILE A 96 -7.85 -3.82 -7.98
CA ILE A 96 -7.86 -4.56 -9.26
C ILE A 96 -7.73 -3.61 -10.45
N HIS A 97 -8.39 -2.45 -10.39
CA HIS A 97 -8.37 -1.44 -11.44
C HIS A 97 -8.05 -0.08 -10.83
N SER A 98 -6.78 0.14 -10.55
CA SER A 98 -6.35 1.39 -9.94
C SER A 98 -5.99 2.42 -11.00
N PRO A 99 -6.73 3.52 -11.12
CA PRO A 99 -6.33 4.65 -11.95
C PRO A 99 -5.30 5.51 -11.21
N VAL A 100 -4.11 4.96 -10.93
CA VAL A 100 -3.06 5.72 -10.25
C VAL A 100 -2.71 6.96 -11.05
N ASP A 101 -2.78 8.13 -10.40
CA ASP A 101 -2.41 9.40 -11.01
C ASP A 101 -0.88 9.58 -11.00
N THR A 102 -0.20 9.06 -12.00
CA THR A 102 1.26 9.17 -12.14
C THR A 102 1.74 10.60 -12.37
N ASN A 103 0.83 11.55 -12.64
CA ASN A 103 1.12 12.98 -12.80
C ASN A 103 0.75 13.82 -11.57
N PHE A 104 0.38 13.18 -10.46
CA PHE A 104 0.09 13.87 -9.22
C PHE A 104 1.29 14.67 -8.73
N THR A 105 1.04 15.89 -8.20
CA THR A 105 2.10 16.74 -7.66
C THR A 105 2.19 16.59 -6.15
N TYR A 106 3.29 16.00 -5.68
CA TYR A 106 3.55 15.75 -4.26
C TYR A 106 4.22 16.95 -3.59
N LEU A 107 3.96 17.15 -2.29
CA LEU A 107 4.81 17.99 -1.45
C LEU A 107 6.12 17.27 -1.15
N LEU A 108 7.22 17.99 -0.96
CA LEU A 108 8.39 17.40 -0.32
C LEU A 108 8.05 17.05 1.13
N PRO A 109 8.42 15.86 1.64
CA PRO A 109 8.08 15.42 3.00
C PRO A 109 8.96 16.09 4.08
N ILE A 110 9.37 17.32 3.88
CA ILE A 110 10.23 18.12 4.78
C ILE A 110 9.59 19.46 5.10
N SER A 111 10.02 20.10 6.20
CA SER A 111 9.46 21.39 6.65
C SER A 111 9.49 22.45 5.56
N PRO A 112 8.43 23.26 5.39
CA PRO A 112 8.43 24.40 4.47
C PRO A 112 9.59 25.35 4.77
N GLY A 113 10.22 25.86 3.71
CA GLY A 113 11.38 26.73 3.78
C GLY A 113 12.71 26.02 4.01
N LYS A 114 12.71 24.75 4.41
CA LYS A 114 13.97 23.98 4.53
C LYS A 114 14.49 23.53 3.18
N GLN A 115 15.81 23.45 3.12
CA GLN A 115 16.57 23.00 1.96
C GLN A 115 16.99 21.55 2.14
N THR A 116 16.97 20.77 1.05
CA THR A 116 17.43 19.38 1.02
C THR A 116 18.19 19.10 -0.27
N GLN A 117 19.23 18.28 -0.18
CA GLN A 117 19.85 17.66 -1.35
C GLN A 117 19.19 16.31 -1.61
N VAL A 118 18.83 16.05 -2.87
CA VAL A 118 18.08 14.86 -3.29
C VAL A 118 19.01 13.86 -3.96
N TYR A 119 18.86 12.59 -3.62
CA TYR A 119 19.55 11.48 -4.27
C TYR A 119 18.55 10.41 -4.66
N GLU A 120 18.65 9.90 -5.88
CA GLU A 120 17.95 8.71 -6.31
C GLU A 120 18.72 7.47 -5.85
N MET A 121 18.04 6.50 -5.24
CA MET A 121 18.66 5.24 -4.82
C MET A 121 18.78 4.28 -6.00
N SER A 122 19.90 3.59 -6.10
CA SER A 122 20.03 2.42 -6.97
C SER A 122 19.17 1.28 -6.43
N ASN A 123 18.59 0.50 -7.34
CA ASN A 123 17.85 -0.70 -6.99
C ASN A 123 18.77 -1.71 -6.30
N PRO A 124 18.53 -2.11 -5.02
CA PRO A 124 19.37 -3.03 -4.32
C PRO A 124 19.40 -4.44 -4.94
N ASP A 125 18.30 -4.87 -5.58
CA ASP A 125 18.20 -6.19 -6.21
C ASP A 125 19.11 -6.29 -7.44
N LYS A 126 19.29 -5.21 -8.20
CA LYS A 126 20.26 -5.17 -9.32
C LYS A 126 21.69 -5.36 -8.86
N ALA A 127 22.00 -4.91 -7.64
CA ALA A 127 23.35 -5.07 -7.07
C ALA A 127 23.63 -6.49 -6.58
N MET A 128 22.59 -7.28 -6.22
CA MET A 128 22.74 -8.60 -5.61
C MET A 128 22.47 -9.77 -6.58
N ALA A 129 21.64 -9.63 -7.59
CA ALA A 129 21.14 -10.73 -8.42
C ALA A 129 21.33 -10.56 -9.95
N GLY A 130 21.92 -9.47 -10.41
CA GLY A 130 22.19 -9.25 -11.85
C GLY A 130 20.96 -9.01 -12.73
N GLU A 131 19.79 -9.51 -12.34
CA GLU A 131 18.51 -9.29 -13.02
C GLU A 131 17.42 -8.98 -12.00
N SER A 132 16.96 -7.72 -11.98
CA SER A 132 15.84 -7.31 -11.15
C SER A 132 14.54 -7.36 -11.98
N ARG A 133 13.51 -8.03 -11.46
CA ARG A 133 12.14 -7.94 -12.01
C ARG A 133 11.53 -6.54 -11.89
N GLN A 134 12.17 -5.62 -11.17
CA GLN A 134 11.69 -4.26 -10.92
C GLN A 134 12.54 -3.24 -11.67
N ASP A 135 12.37 -3.16 -12.99
CA ASP A 135 13.07 -2.15 -13.82
C ASP A 135 12.68 -0.70 -13.50
N ASN A 136 11.58 -0.50 -12.78
CA ASN A 136 11.02 0.80 -12.43
C ASN A 136 11.23 1.22 -10.96
N TRP A 137 12.24 0.68 -10.29
CA TRP A 137 12.61 1.09 -8.93
C TRP A 137 12.87 2.59 -8.87
N TYR A 138 12.16 3.28 -7.98
CA TYR A 138 12.33 4.72 -7.77
C TYR A 138 12.10 5.09 -6.31
N VAL A 139 13.19 5.38 -5.61
CA VAL A 139 13.21 5.84 -4.22
C VAL A 139 14.11 7.06 -4.11
N LEU A 140 13.59 8.13 -3.55
CA LEU A 140 14.34 9.35 -3.27
C LEU A 140 14.88 9.33 -1.84
N ARG A 141 16.13 9.72 -1.68
CA ARG A 141 16.74 10.05 -0.40
C ARG A 141 16.83 11.55 -0.29
N LEU A 142 16.20 12.12 0.71
CA LEU A 142 16.19 13.54 1.00
C LEU A 142 17.05 13.78 2.23
N LYS A 143 18.17 14.49 2.10
CA LYS A 143 19.07 14.80 3.21
C LYS A 143 18.38 15.67 4.23
N MET A 144 18.40 15.26 5.49
CA MET A 144 17.78 15.95 6.62
C MET A 144 18.66 15.83 7.85
N LYS A 145 18.37 16.63 8.87
CA LYS A 145 19.04 16.49 10.17
C LYS A 145 18.29 15.48 11.05
N PRO A 146 18.99 14.75 11.93
CA PRO A 146 18.33 13.91 12.92
C PRO A 146 17.28 14.69 13.71
N GLY A 147 16.09 14.12 13.87
CA GLY A 147 14.98 14.74 14.57
C GLY A 147 14.20 15.79 13.78
N ASP A 148 14.58 16.10 12.54
CA ASP A 148 13.74 16.90 11.64
C ASP A 148 12.37 16.23 11.44
N THR A 149 11.33 17.04 11.31
CA THR A 149 9.96 16.52 11.10
C THR A 149 9.75 16.05 9.67
N ILE A 150 9.17 14.85 9.52
CA ILE A 150 8.68 14.28 8.26
C ILE A 150 7.20 14.63 8.11
N TYR A 151 6.79 15.02 6.89
CA TYR A 151 5.43 15.45 6.58
C TYR A 151 4.80 14.56 5.53
N ALA A 152 3.48 14.36 5.62
CA ALA A 152 2.73 13.67 4.58
C ALA A 152 2.73 14.49 3.28
N SER A 153 3.20 13.88 2.19
CA SER A 153 3.31 14.53 0.87
C SER A 153 1.97 14.64 0.14
N ARG A 154 1.00 13.83 0.55
CA ARG A 154 -0.35 13.73 -0.04
C ARG A 154 -1.34 13.26 1.01
N LYS A 155 -2.64 13.59 0.82
CA LYS A 155 -3.74 13.08 1.64
C LYS A 155 -3.86 11.57 1.52
N GLY A 156 -4.12 10.89 2.64
CA GLY A 156 -4.34 9.44 2.64
C GLY A 156 -4.70 8.89 4.01
N VAL A 157 -4.77 7.57 4.08
CA VAL A 157 -4.96 6.82 5.33
C VAL A 157 -3.65 6.11 5.68
N VAL A 158 -3.17 6.27 6.88
CA VAL A 158 -2.00 5.54 7.39
C VAL A 158 -2.34 4.05 7.43
N THR A 159 -1.61 3.23 6.70
CA THR A 159 -1.82 1.77 6.65
C THR A 159 -0.94 1.04 7.63
N GLU A 160 0.32 1.46 7.74
CA GLU A 160 1.33 0.84 8.59
C GLU A 160 2.21 1.88 9.26
N VAL A 161 2.65 1.56 10.46
CA VAL A 161 3.67 2.29 11.22
C VAL A 161 4.61 1.26 11.84
N GLU A 162 5.89 1.32 11.50
CA GLU A 162 6.95 0.62 12.19
C GLU A 162 7.92 1.65 12.75
N ASP A 163 8.01 1.74 14.08
CA ASP A 163 8.89 2.69 14.75
C ASP A 163 9.58 2.10 16.00
N ARG A 164 9.52 0.76 16.13
CA ARG A 164 10.02 0.05 17.30
C ARG A 164 11.45 -0.44 17.17
N ASP A 165 11.92 -0.63 15.95
CA ASP A 165 13.24 -1.17 15.72
C ASP A 165 14.34 -0.17 16.13
N GLY A 166 15.22 -0.64 17.01
CA GLY A 166 16.41 0.09 17.40
C GLY A 166 17.55 -0.06 16.39
N SER A 167 17.27 -0.49 15.18
CA SER A 167 18.23 -0.76 14.09
C SER A 167 18.92 0.51 13.55
N ASN A 168 19.00 1.54 14.36
CA ASN A 168 19.98 2.61 14.22
C ASN A 168 21.42 2.10 14.41
N ASP A 169 21.62 0.80 14.62
CA ASP A 169 22.93 0.21 14.77
C ASP A 169 23.71 0.30 13.45
N ALA A 170 24.75 1.10 13.50
CA ALA A 170 25.66 1.39 12.43
C ALA A 170 26.17 0.09 11.78
N GLY A 171 25.62 -0.32 10.67
CA GLY A 171 26.20 -1.38 9.86
C GLY A 171 25.23 -2.32 9.17
N ALA A 172 23.99 -2.42 9.56
CA ALA A 172 23.06 -3.36 8.96
C ALA A 172 21.75 -2.66 8.54
N VAL A 173 21.81 -1.84 7.50
CA VAL A 173 20.63 -1.62 6.68
C VAL A 173 20.46 -2.84 5.79
N SER A 174 20.07 -3.96 6.39
CA SER A 174 19.45 -5.01 5.61
C SER A 174 18.11 -4.43 5.14
N ALA A 175 17.93 -4.36 3.83
CA ALA A 175 16.67 -4.01 3.19
C ALA A 175 15.54 -4.75 3.93
N GLY A 176 14.61 -4.01 4.55
CA GLY A 176 13.46 -4.58 5.26
C GLY A 176 13.40 -4.38 6.77
N LYS A 177 14.33 -3.68 7.41
CA LYS A 177 14.28 -3.39 8.86
C LYS A 177 14.36 -1.90 9.20
N GLU A 178 13.91 -1.04 8.31
CA GLU A 178 13.84 0.39 8.61
C GLU A 178 12.51 0.74 9.29
N ASN A 179 12.54 1.71 10.20
CA ASN A 179 11.32 2.31 10.71
C ASN A 179 10.67 3.16 9.64
N TYR A 180 9.35 3.06 9.49
CA TYR A 180 8.61 3.74 8.43
C TYR A 180 7.17 4.08 8.82
N VAL A 181 6.60 5.00 8.05
CA VAL A 181 5.16 5.21 7.93
C VAL A 181 4.76 4.94 6.48
N GLU A 182 3.68 4.18 6.29
CA GLU A 182 3.06 3.96 4.99
C GLU A 182 1.67 4.58 4.95
N ILE A 183 1.34 5.26 3.84
CA ILE A 183 0.07 5.96 3.63
C ILE A 183 -0.55 5.51 2.31
N ALA A 184 -1.77 4.95 2.35
CA ALA A 184 -2.56 4.65 1.17
C ALA A 184 -3.33 5.88 0.69
N HIS A 185 -3.30 6.12 -0.61
CA HIS A 185 -4.05 7.19 -1.28
C HIS A 185 -5.34 6.68 -1.93
N ALA A 186 -6.24 7.58 -2.26
CA ALA A 186 -7.55 7.26 -2.84
C ALA A 186 -7.49 6.61 -4.23
N ASP A 187 -6.36 6.73 -4.93
CA ASP A 187 -6.07 6.10 -6.22
C ASP A 187 -5.34 4.76 -6.09
N CYS A 188 -5.31 4.18 -4.89
CA CYS A 188 -4.63 2.92 -4.57
C CYS A 188 -3.11 2.93 -4.72
N SER A 189 -2.48 4.10 -4.79
CA SER A 189 -1.04 4.22 -4.58
C SER A 189 -0.70 4.30 -3.09
N PHE A 190 0.52 3.92 -2.76
CA PHE A 190 1.06 3.90 -1.39
C PHE A 190 2.30 4.78 -1.33
N ALA A 191 2.35 5.70 -0.38
CA ALA A 191 3.53 6.48 -0.09
C ALA A 191 4.28 5.88 1.10
N HIS A 192 5.55 5.60 0.93
CA HIS A 192 6.44 5.06 1.95
C HIS A 192 7.44 6.12 2.40
N TYR A 193 7.52 6.32 3.72
CA TYR A 193 8.43 7.27 4.38
C TYR A 193 9.32 6.49 5.33
N GLY A 194 10.51 6.12 4.88
CA GLY A 194 11.47 5.31 5.64
C GLY A 194 12.49 6.15 6.41
N ILE A 195 13.23 5.49 7.30
CA ILE A 195 14.25 6.06 8.19
C ILE A 195 13.64 6.98 9.27
N LEU A 196 12.52 6.56 9.85
CA LEU A 196 12.02 7.23 11.03
C LEU A 196 12.93 6.92 12.24
N ARG A 197 12.99 7.89 13.14
CA ARG A 197 13.58 7.71 14.46
C ARG A 197 12.73 6.75 15.28
N LYS A 198 13.35 5.91 16.11
CA LYS A 198 12.66 5.00 17.01
C LYS A 198 11.69 5.76 17.91
N SER A 199 10.46 5.23 18.06
CA SER A 199 9.38 5.76 18.89
C SER A 199 9.04 7.23 18.59
N SER A 200 9.08 7.61 17.30
CA SER A 200 8.85 8.99 16.89
C SER A 200 7.69 9.17 15.90
N ALA A 201 6.95 8.12 15.59
CA ALA A 201 5.76 8.23 14.78
C ALA A 201 4.72 9.14 15.47
N LEU A 202 4.21 10.12 14.72
CA LEU A 202 3.19 11.09 15.18
C LEU A 202 1.79 10.71 14.71
N VAL A 203 1.67 9.57 14.04
CA VAL A 203 0.44 9.04 13.48
C VAL A 203 0.32 7.55 13.81
N LYS A 204 -0.88 7.00 13.63
CA LYS A 204 -1.17 5.57 13.86
C LYS A 204 -1.94 4.96 12.69
N PRO A 205 -1.88 3.64 12.48
CA PRO A 205 -2.70 2.96 11.48
C PRO A 205 -4.18 3.31 11.61
N GLY A 206 -4.85 3.52 10.47
CA GLY A 206 -6.23 3.97 10.37
C GLY A 206 -6.43 5.49 10.43
N GLN A 207 -5.41 6.26 10.76
CA GLN A 207 -5.51 7.72 10.83
C GLN A 207 -5.55 8.34 9.42
N LEU A 208 -6.54 9.22 9.18
CA LEU A 208 -6.56 10.07 8.00
C LEU A 208 -5.56 11.22 8.18
N VAL A 209 -4.68 11.42 7.21
CA VAL A 209 -3.71 12.53 7.18
C VAL A 209 -3.98 13.48 6.01
N LYS A 210 -3.62 14.74 6.23
CA LYS A 210 -3.69 15.80 5.20
C LYS A 210 -2.29 16.05 4.63
N PRO A 211 -2.18 16.60 3.38
CA PRO A 211 -0.90 17.06 2.88
C PRO A 211 -0.28 18.10 3.82
N GLY A 212 1.02 17.97 4.09
CA GLY A 212 1.73 18.86 5.03
C GLY A 212 1.48 18.56 6.52
N GLN A 213 0.80 17.47 6.86
CA GLN A 213 0.66 17.05 8.26
C GLN A 213 1.93 16.36 8.74
N PRO A 214 2.45 16.68 9.96
CA PRO A 214 3.55 15.93 10.58
C PRO A 214 3.19 14.45 10.78
N ILE A 215 4.10 13.53 10.43
CA ILE A 215 3.89 12.08 10.54
C ILE A 215 4.96 11.36 11.35
N GLY A 216 6.12 11.96 11.58
CA GLY A 216 7.21 11.37 12.35
C GLY A 216 8.44 12.25 12.35
N LEU A 217 9.52 11.77 12.97
CA LEU A 217 10.81 12.43 13.00
C LEU A 217 11.87 11.60 12.30
N VAL A 218 12.83 12.27 11.64
CA VAL A 218 13.94 11.63 10.93
C VAL A 218 14.88 10.96 11.92
N GLY A 219 15.23 9.73 11.61
CA GLY A 219 16.27 8.93 12.25
C GLY A 219 17.59 8.96 11.48
N GLY A 220 18.35 7.89 11.64
CA GLY A 220 19.59 7.71 10.87
C GLY A 220 20.79 8.45 11.43
N ASP A 221 20.75 8.84 12.69
CA ASP A 221 21.84 9.54 13.40
C ASP A 221 23.16 8.78 13.32
N GLN A 222 23.07 7.45 13.17
CA GLN A 222 24.22 6.52 13.15
C GLN A 222 24.59 6.03 11.74
N TYR A 223 23.87 6.49 10.69
CA TYR A 223 24.25 6.12 9.33
C TYR A 223 25.50 6.88 8.87
N GLY A 224 26.52 6.15 8.44
CA GLY A 224 27.76 6.75 7.91
C GLY A 224 27.55 7.68 6.71
N ARG A 225 26.37 7.65 6.09
CA ARG A 225 25.93 8.55 5.00
C ARG A 225 25.14 9.76 5.49
N GLY A 226 24.92 9.90 6.81
CA GLY A 226 24.13 10.94 7.45
C GLY A 226 22.62 10.66 7.39
N SER A 227 21.86 11.47 8.13
CA SER A 227 20.41 11.34 8.24
C SER A 227 19.68 11.71 6.96
N GLU A 228 18.63 10.98 6.67
CA GLU A 228 17.81 11.17 5.47
C GLU A 228 16.40 10.63 5.71
N VAL A 229 15.43 11.08 4.92
CA VAL A 229 14.19 10.35 4.74
C VAL A 229 14.23 9.65 3.38
N ARG A 230 13.82 8.38 3.33
CA ARG A 230 13.58 7.64 2.08
C ARG A 230 12.13 7.78 1.72
N PHE A 231 11.87 8.33 0.55
CA PHE A 231 10.52 8.61 0.09
C PHE A 231 10.28 7.96 -1.27
N SER A 232 9.24 7.15 -1.35
CA SER A 232 8.77 6.56 -2.59
C SER A 232 7.25 6.52 -2.62
N VAL A 233 6.71 6.43 -3.84
CA VAL A 233 5.30 6.11 -4.06
C VAL A 233 5.24 4.96 -5.03
N TYR A 234 4.41 3.96 -4.72
CA TYR A 234 4.24 2.76 -5.54
C TYR A 234 2.78 2.32 -5.55
N TYR A 235 2.44 1.44 -6.45
CA TYR A 235 1.21 0.66 -6.46
C TYR A 235 1.53 -0.78 -6.86
N ASN A 236 0.67 -1.71 -6.49
CA ASN A 236 0.86 -3.10 -6.85
C ASN A 236 0.08 -3.43 -8.11
N GLN A 237 0.73 -4.10 -9.04
CA GLN A 237 0.18 -4.54 -10.31
C GLN A 237 0.29 -6.05 -10.42
N GLU A 238 -0.73 -6.67 -11.03
CA GLU A 238 -0.74 -8.08 -11.34
C GLU A 238 0.20 -8.38 -12.51
N ASP A 239 1.04 -9.40 -12.37
CA ASP A 239 1.88 -9.90 -13.46
C ASP A 239 1.11 -10.92 -14.30
N VAL A 240 0.57 -10.47 -15.42
CA VAL A 240 -0.22 -11.30 -16.32
C VAL A 240 0.63 -12.42 -16.98
N GLY A 241 1.95 -12.24 -17.04
CA GLY A 241 2.89 -13.22 -17.62
C GLY A 241 3.12 -14.44 -16.73
N LEU A 242 2.90 -14.32 -15.43
CA LEU A 242 3.05 -15.41 -14.45
C LEU A 242 1.76 -16.19 -14.18
N ARG A 243 0.68 -15.95 -14.93
CA ARG A 243 -0.60 -16.66 -14.77
C ARG A 243 -0.54 -18.17 -15.02
N SER A 244 0.54 -18.68 -15.61
CA SER A 244 0.69 -20.08 -16.02
C SER A 244 1.32 -21.00 -14.97
N GLY A 245 1.58 -20.52 -13.73
CA GLY A 245 2.15 -21.33 -12.65
C GLY A 245 1.12 -21.80 -11.61
N GLU A 246 1.41 -22.89 -10.91
CA GLU A 246 0.58 -23.42 -9.83
C GLU A 246 0.33 -22.43 -8.66
N ASN A 247 1.10 -21.34 -8.60
CA ASN A 247 1.10 -20.36 -7.51
C ASN A 247 0.26 -19.08 -7.79
N GLY A 248 -0.49 -19.02 -8.87
CA GLY A 248 -1.30 -17.85 -9.22
C GLY A 248 -0.51 -16.69 -9.86
N PRO A 249 -1.18 -15.58 -10.22
CA PRO A 249 -0.50 -14.42 -10.78
C PRO A 249 0.44 -13.81 -9.75
N GLY A 250 1.68 -13.56 -10.18
CA GLY A 250 2.61 -12.76 -9.39
C GLY A 250 2.11 -11.33 -9.27
N HIS A 251 2.43 -10.68 -8.15
CA HIS A 251 2.22 -9.25 -7.98
C HIS A 251 3.57 -8.58 -7.78
N TYR A 252 3.75 -7.42 -8.39
CA TYR A 252 4.96 -6.63 -8.21
C TYR A 252 4.61 -5.16 -7.99
N SER A 253 5.50 -4.47 -7.28
CA SER A 253 5.35 -3.04 -7.02
C SER A 253 5.84 -2.24 -8.23
N VAL A 254 5.01 -1.32 -8.70
CA VAL A 254 5.34 -0.34 -9.74
C VAL A 254 5.57 1.00 -9.06
N TYR A 255 6.79 1.53 -9.15
CA TYR A 255 7.15 2.80 -8.56
C TYR A 255 6.75 3.97 -9.46
N VAL A 256 6.25 5.04 -8.84
CA VAL A 256 5.86 6.27 -9.52
C VAL A 256 7.06 7.22 -9.57
N HIS A 257 7.44 7.66 -10.77
CA HIS A 257 8.42 8.74 -10.91
C HIS A 257 7.80 10.07 -10.49
N LEU A 258 8.12 10.51 -9.27
CA LEU A 258 7.44 11.60 -8.58
C LEU A 258 7.61 12.95 -9.25
N GLN A 259 6.52 13.70 -9.36
CA GLN A 259 6.53 15.13 -9.59
C GLN A 259 6.32 15.84 -8.24
N CYS A 260 7.26 16.65 -7.84
CA CYS A 260 7.17 17.40 -6.58
C CYS A 260 7.07 18.90 -6.83
N TRP A 261 6.43 19.61 -5.90
CA TRP A 261 6.49 21.05 -5.84
C TRP A 261 7.66 21.51 -4.96
N THR A 262 8.43 22.48 -5.47
CA THR A 262 9.53 23.11 -4.74
C THR A 262 9.52 24.60 -4.95
N LYS A 263 9.96 25.36 -3.95
CA LYS A 263 9.97 26.84 -4.00
C LYS A 263 10.88 27.37 -5.12
N ASN A 264 12.01 26.72 -5.33
CA ASN A 264 13.03 27.16 -6.28
C ASN A 264 12.88 26.62 -7.70
N ASN A 265 11.99 25.63 -7.93
CA ASN A 265 11.84 25.01 -9.25
C ASN A 265 10.36 24.79 -9.66
N GLY A 266 9.39 25.16 -8.80
CA GLY A 266 7.98 24.90 -9.05
C GLY A 266 7.65 23.41 -9.10
N LYS A 267 6.73 23.02 -10.01
CA LYS A 267 6.35 21.60 -10.25
C LYS A 267 7.37 20.95 -11.19
N GLY A 268 7.92 19.82 -10.80
CA GLY A 268 8.82 19.05 -11.66
C GLY A 268 9.35 17.77 -11.02
N ARG A 269 10.07 16.98 -11.81
CA ARG A 269 10.83 15.83 -11.32
C ARG A 269 12.10 16.33 -10.63
N LEU A 270 12.45 15.67 -9.54
CA LEU A 270 13.68 15.98 -8.81
C LEU A 270 14.85 15.26 -9.46
N LYS A 271 16.00 15.94 -9.56
CA LYS A 271 17.22 15.40 -10.16
C LYS A 271 18.22 14.99 -9.08
N HIS A 272 18.90 13.89 -9.33
CA HIS A 272 19.95 13.36 -8.47
C HIS A 272 21.06 14.42 -8.25
N GLY A 273 21.41 14.68 -7.00
CA GLY A 273 22.45 15.61 -6.60
C GLY A 273 21.98 17.07 -6.45
N ASP A 274 20.82 17.43 -6.99
CA ASP A 274 20.31 18.81 -6.93
C ASP A 274 19.77 19.17 -5.54
N VAL A 275 19.69 20.46 -5.30
CA VAL A 275 19.20 21.04 -4.05
C VAL A 275 17.86 21.72 -4.26
N TYR A 276 16.88 21.37 -3.40
CA TYR A 276 15.52 21.87 -3.46
C TYR A 276 15.08 22.49 -2.15
N ILE A 277 14.19 23.48 -2.24
CA ILE A 277 13.59 24.16 -1.09
C ILE A 277 12.13 23.74 -1.00
N SER A 278 11.74 23.18 0.16
CA SER A 278 10.36 22.77 0.40
C SER A 278 9.41 23.96 0.48
N GLU A 279 8.22 23.77 -0.07
CA GLU A 279 7.09 24.70 0.03
C GLU A 279 5.78 23.93 0.02
N PHE A 280 4.77 24.42 0.76
CA PHE A 280 3.43 23.84 0.81
C PHE A 280 2.40 24.83 0.25
N PRO A 281 2.38 25.08 -1.06
CA PRO A 281 1.45 26.05 -1.63
C PRO A 281 0.00 25.54 -1.57
N PRO A 282 -0.99 26.42 -1.30
CA PRO A 282 -2.40 26.01 -1.20
C PRO A 282 -2.91 25.27 -2.43
N ALA A 283 -2.47 25.61 -3.63
CA ALA A 283 -2.87 24.93 -4.87
C ALA A 283 -2.43 23.46 -4.90
N VAL A 284 -1.30 23.08 -4.28
CA VAL A 284 -0.85 21.69 -4.20
C VAL A 284 -1.51 20.98 -3.01
N VAL A 285 -1.67 21.65 -1.87
CA VAL A 285 -2.31 21.09 -0.68
C VAL A 285 -3.77 20.73 -0.96
N ASN A 286 -4.48 21.52 -1.76
CA ASN A 286 -5.92 21.38 -2.02
C ASN A 286 -6.26 20.66 -3.33
N GLN A 287 -5.29 20.23 -4.15
CA GLN A 287 -5.54 19.69 -5.49
C GLN A 287 -6.52 18.49 -5.54
N GLU A 288 -6.66 17.69 -4.48
CA GLU A 288 -7.61 16.59 -4.43
C GLU A 288 -9.04 17.04 -4.08
N SER A 289 -9.22 18.20 -3.44
CA SER A 289 -10.53 18.77 -3.14
C SER A 289 -11.21 19.26 -4.40
N GLU A 290 -10.44 19.75 -5.38
CA GLU A 290 -10.96 20.31 -6.64
C GLU A 290 -11.39 19.21 -7.63
N LYS A 291 -10.72 18.04 -7.64
CA LYS A 291 -11.10 16.93 -8.54
C LYS A 291 -12.49 16.32 -8.24
N LYS A 292 -13.01 16.43 -7.02
CA LYS A 292 -14.36 15.95 -6.64
C LYS A 292 -15.51 16.77 -7.22
N GLY A 293 -15.24 17.99 -7.72
CA GLY A 293 -16.24 18.90 -8.27
C GLY A 293 -16.47 18.78 -9.79
N GLN A 294 -15.69 18.01 -10.53
CA GLN A 294 -15.89 17.82 -11.96
C GLN A 294 -16.74 16.57 -12.23
N PRO A 295 -17.98 16.73 -12.79
CA PRO A 295 -18.76 15.58 -13.20
C PRO A 295 -18.04 14.84 -14.32
N MET A 296 -17.96 13.51 -14.22
CA MET A 296 -17.44 12.66 -15.29
C MET A 296 -18.18 12.99 -16.60
N LYS A 297 -17.47 13.52 -17.59
CA LYS A 297 -18.01 13.70 -18.94
C LYS A 297 -18.39 12.32 -19.47
N LYS A 298 -19.70 12.03 -19.52
CA LYS A 298 -20.22 10.85 -20.23
C LYS A 298 -19.70 10.91 -21.67
N LYS A 299 -18.88 9.95 -22.09
CA LYS A 299 -18.61 9.74 -23.51
C LYS A 299 -19.95 9.49 -24.19
N LYS A 300 -20.40 10.41 -25.04
CA LYS A 300 -21.50 10.18 -25.97
C LYS A 300 -21.10 9.02 -26.87
N GLY A 301 -21.84 7.92 -26.78
CA GLY A 301 -21.75 6.85 -27.74
C GLY A 301 -22.03 7.40 -29.14
N GLY A 302 -21.09 7.25 -30.04
CA GLY A 302 -21.33 7.53 -31.46
C GLY A 302 -22.25 6.45 -32.01
N GLU A 303 -23.47 6.85 -32.35
CA GLU A 303 -24.30 6.12 -33.30
C GLU A 303 -23.61 6.18 -34.66
N ASN A 304 -23.16 5.02 -35.14
CA ASN A 304 -22.88 4.86 -36.55
C ASN A 304 -24.08 4.17 -37.21
N ARG A 305 -24.62 4.87 -38.16
CA ARG A 305 -25.55 4.34 -39.20
C ARG A 305 -24.83 3.35 -40.11
#